data_4cb1fedef5d958e6108a5502239da50c
#
_entry.id   4cb1fedef5d958e6108a5502239da50c
#
_cell.length_a   1.000
_cell.length_b   1.000
_cell.length_c   1.000
_cell.angle_alpha   90.00
_cell.angle_beta   90.00
_cell.angle_gamma   90.00
#
_symmetry.space_group_name_H-M   'P 1'
#
loop_
_entity.id
_entity.type
_entity.pdbx_description
1 polymer ?
#
loop_
_entity_poly.entity_id
_entity_poly.type
_entity_poly.pdbx_seq_one_letter_code
_entity_poly.pdbx_strand_id
1 'polypeptide(L)'
;MFLRKYHLEYGEFFIKELLALGVTSILTITAGGSVGPEGGGIFMGAALAALLARRLKLPLREIKALSIVDASAGIAATYRAPLTAVAFALEIPYIYDVEVHVLAEALIASLVSYAVAVYVLGFEPRVGVFQVGILPHHIAFETLLHAILIGVISAVVTYFFIFSKNTLHKTSQTMYDSKYKDLIPIVLFISIVLTYYVSPNALGSGEEILRETFMGEGLLKETIMSLLILMIFKILLTSVTFEFGGAGGIFIPSIFIGATVGALYAKAIGATDPALYVVSGIAGVFVAANKTLLTAVFFTMESVGFGEAVVAALTASTAYLLTITQTIHYNQLPERIGFEKSLMLSLYNEALRMNIRVDKEELRNIKAIPVKIVAKVNESIEEFFNRVLKERKMHRIYIVVDDEGKTLGYINFEELLLLPRMYFGAKIGDYMLKAETLNLNNTVKDAGELFLKTPTTCLIVVDDTLKPVKTVSPITISDYVFMRIMKKLYDKK
;
A
#
# COMPACT_ATOMS: atom_id res chain seq x y z
N MET A 1 -1.34 10.26 -0.50
CA MET A 1 -1.34 11.19 0.66
C MET A 1 -1.90 10.54 1.91
N PHE A 2 -3.10 9.89 1.87
CA PHE A 2 -3.71 9.23 3.04
C PHE A 2 -2.72 8.27 3.74
N LEU A 3 -2.18 7.27 3.06
CA LEU A 3 -1.23 6.30 3.61
C LEU A 3 0.00 6.97 4.25
N ARG A 4 0.54 8.01 3.62
CA ARG A 4 1.65 8.77 4.21
C ARG A 4 1.27 9.38 5.54
N LYS A 5 0.11 10.05 5.63
CA LYS A 5 -0.37 10.65 6.89
C LYS A 5 -0.69 9.61 7.94
N TYR A 6 -1.31 8.52 7.54
CA TYR A 6 -1.61 7.40 8.42
C TYR A 6 -0.35 6.80 9.06
N HIS A 7 0.68 6.54 8.24
CA HIS A 7 1.91 5.89 8.73
C HIS A 7 2.88 6.85 9.40
N LEU A 8 3.04 8.08 8.85
CA LEU A 8 4.10 9.00 9.24
C LEU A 8 3.63 10.16 10.12
N GLU A 9 2.33 10.48 10.13
CA GLU A 9 1.78 11.66 10.81
C GLU A 9 0.62 11.29 11.77
N TYR A 10 0.53 10.03 12.21
CA TYR A 10 -0.52 9.52 13.12
C TYR A 10 -1.95 9.81 12.68
N GLY A 11 -2.20 9.89 11.37
CA GLY A 11 -3.53 10.22 10.88
C GLY A 11 -3.96 11.66 11.14
N GLU A 12 -3.01 12.58 11.35
CA GLU A 12 -3.33 13.99 11.49
C GLU A 12 -3.65 14.63 10.14
N PHE A 13 -4.90 15.02 9.96
CA PHE A 13 -5.37 15.74 8.78
C PHE A 13 -5.79 17.17 9.13
N PHE A 14 -5.49 18.12 8.24
CA PHE A 14 -5.86 19.52 8.41
C PHE A 14 -6.95 19.92 7.42
N ILE A 15 -7.91 20.73 7.87
CA ILE A 15 -9.02 21.23 7.03
C ILE A 15 -8.50 21.93 5.76
N LYS A 16 -7.41 22.70 5.86
CA LYS A 16 -6.83 23.38 4.71
C LYS A 16 -6.38 22.41 3.61
N GLU A 17 -5.78 21.28 4.02
CA GLU A 17 -5.35 20.22 3.10
C GLU A 17 -6.55 19.52 2.48
N LEU A 18 -7.61 19.31 3.27
CA LEU A 18 -8.87 18.76 2.80
C LEU A 18 -9.48 19.61 1.69
N LEU A 19 -9.63 20.89 1.95
CA LEU A 19 -10.22 21.83 0.96
C LEU A 19 -9.36 21.89 -0.31
N ALA A 20 -8.04 21.97 -0.16
CA ALA A 20 -7.12 21.98 -1.29
C ALA A 20 -7.24 20.71 -2.14
N LEU A 21 -7.23 19.52 -1.50
CA LEU A 21 -7.35 18.24 -2.21
C LEU A 21 -8.74 18.05 -2.84
N GLY A 22 -9.81 18.41 -2.13
CA GLY A 22 -11.17 18.32 -2.66
C GLY A 22 -11.34 19.17 -3.93
N VAL A 23 -10.94 20.42 -3.87
CA VAL A 23 -11.01 21.34 -5.03
C VAL A 23 -10.11 20.86 -6.17
N THR A 24 -8.87 20.47 -5.87
CA THR A 24 -7.95 19.98 -6.90
C THR A 24 -8.44 18.68 -7.54
N SER A 25 -9.05 17.77 -6.76
CA SER A 25 -9.61 16.51 -7.28
C SER A 25 -10.79 16.79 -8.24
N ILE A 26 -11.70 17.69 -7.87
CA ILE A 26 -12.80 18.12 -8.75
C ILE A 26 -12.24 18.72 -10.04
N LEU A 27 -11.30 19.65 -9.95
CA LEU A 27 -10.69 20.28 -11.12
C LEU A 27 -9.96 19.26 -12.00
N THR A 28 -9.27 18.28 -11.41
CA THR A 28 -8.57 17.24 -12.16
C THR A 28 -9.54 16.39 -12.95
N ILE A 29 -10.65 15.93 -12.33
CA ILE A 29 -11.65 15.07 -12.99
C ILE A 29 -12.38 15.85 -14.09
N THR A 30 -12.81 17.08 -13.80
CA THR A 30 -13.53 17.93 -14.79
C THR A 30 -12.66 18.36 -15.96
N ALA A 31 -11.35 18.49 -15.76
CA ALA A 31 -10.39 18.73 -16.83
C ALA A 31 -10.09 17.48 -17.67
N GLY A 32 -10.63 16.30 -17.33
CA GLY A 32 -10.42 15.05 -18.06
C GLY A 32 -9.29 14.16 -17.50
N GLY A 33 -8.66 14.54 -16.39
CA GLY A 33 -7.64 13.72 -15.72
C GLY A 33 -8.22 12.40 -15.20
N SER A 34 -7.49 11.29 -15.39
CA SER A 34 -7.96 9.96 -15.05
C SER A 34 -7.69 9.63 -13.58
N VAL A 35 -8.63 10.02 -12.71
CA VAL A 35 -8.64 9.75 -11.27
C VAL A 35 -10.07 9.59 -10.77
N GLY A 36 -10.24 8.91 -9.63
CA GLY A 36 -11.54 8.73 -9.00
C GLY A 36 -11.81 9.75 -7.88
N PRO A 37 -13.09 9.96 -7.50
CA PRO A 37 -13.51 10.90 -6.46
C PRO A 37 -13.27 10.39 -5.03
N GLU A 38 -12.91 9.11 -4.84
CA GLU A 38 -12.73 8.46 -3.54
C GLU A 38 -11.68 9.16 -2.66
N GLY A 39 -10.66 9.73 -3.28
CA GLY A 39 -9.66 10.53 -2.56
C GLY A 39 -10.32 11.64 -1.74
N GLY A 40 -11.29 12.36 -2.33
CA GLY A 40 -12.07 13.38 -1.65
C GLY A 40 -12.87 12.83 -0.48
N GLY A 41 -13.62 11.72 -0.67
CA GLY A 41 -14.43 11.09 0.37
C GLY A 41 -13.61 10.62 1.58
N ILE A 42 -12.51 9.88 1.33
CA ILE A 42 -11.57 9.43 2.37
C ILE A 42 -11.03 10.61 3.17
N PHE A 43 -10.57 11.65 2.47
CA PHE A 43 -9.99 12.82 3.13
C PHE A 43 -11.02 13.64 3.90
N MET A 44 -12.25 13.75 3.41
CA MET A 44 -13.32 14.46 4.14
C MET A 44 -13.64 13.77 5.46
N GLY A 45 -13.84 12.45 5.45
CA GLY A 45 -14.02 11.68 6.66
C GLY A 45 -12.87 11.87 7.62
N ALA A 46 -11.66 11.53 7.20
CA ALA A 46 -10.46 11.59 8.04
C ALA A 46 -10.18 12.99 8.64
N ALA A 47 -10.45 14.08 7.91
CA ALA A 47 -10.26 15.43 8.43
C ALA A 47 -11.31 15.83 9.47
N LEU A 48 -12.57 15.42 9.27
CA LEU A 48 -13.65 15.66 10.26
C LEU A 48 -13.37 14.92 11.55
N ALA A 49 -12.93 13.66 11.48
CA ALA A 49 -12.53 12.90 12.65
C ALA A 49 -11.32 13.47 13.38
N ALA A 50 -10.28 13.84 12.65
CA ALA A 50 -9.11 14.49 13.25
C ALA A 50 -9.49 15.78 13.99
N LEU A 51 -10.45 16.53 13.47
CA LEU A 51 -10.97 17.74 14.09
C LEU A 51 -11.74 17.44 15.36
N LEU A 52 -12.63 16.45 15.34
CA LEU A 52 -13.39 15.99 16.48
C LEU A 52 -12.46 15.42 17.56
N ALA A 53 -11.52 14.56 17.16
CA ALA A 53 -10.54 13.95 18.05
C ALA A 53 -9.69 14.98 18.80
N ARG A 54 -9.25 16.06 18.11
CA ARG A 54 -8.54 17.16 18.74
C ARG A 54 -9.42 17.94 19.72
N ARG A 55 -10.68 18.16 19.36
CA ARG A 55 -11.62 18.87 20.24
C ARG A 55 -11.91 18.08 21.51
N LEU A 56 -11.94 16.75 21.39
CA LEU A 56 -12.08 15.81 22.49
C LEU A 56 -10.75 15.50 23.22
N LYS A 57 -9.63 16.06 22.74
CA LYS A 57 -8.27 15.84 23.28
C LYS A 57 -7.87 14.36 23.33
N LEU A 58 -8.24 13.59 22.32
CA LEU A 58 -7.90 12.17 22.23
C LEU A 58 -6.40 11.96 22.02
N PRO A 59 -5.84 10.84 22.53
CA PRO A 59 -4.45 10.48 22.29
C PRO A 59 -4.18 10.28 20.79
N LEU A 60 -2.93 10.48 20.35
CA LEU A 60 -2.52 10.30 18.95
C LEU A 60 -2.84 8.91 18.39
N ARG A 61 -2.77 7.87 19.23
CA ARG A 61 -3.12 6.50 18.86
C ARG A 61 -4.59 6.39 18.43
N GLU A 62 -5.48 7.04 19.17
CA GLU A 62 -6.92 7.05 18.85
C GLU A 62 -7.21 7.87 17.59
N ILE A 63 -6.49 8.97 17.35
CA ILE A 63 -6.58 9.75 16.11
C ILE A 63 -6.22 8.89 14.91
N LYS A 64 -5.14 8.09 15.01
CA LYS A 64 -4.73 7.15 13.98
C LYS A 64 -5.82 6.09 13.71
N ALA A 65 -6.39 5.50 14.75
CA ALA A 65 -7.48 4.52 14.63
C ALA A 65 -8.72 5.13 13.97
N LEU A 66 -9.15 6.31 14.41
CA LEU A 66 -10.28 7.03 13.84
C LEU A 66 -10.08 7.36 12.36
N SER A 67 -8.86 7.60 11.88
CA SER A 67 -8.64 7.89 10.46
C SER A 67 -9.00 6.71 9.54
N ILE A 68 -8.88 5.46 9.99
CA ILE A 68 -9.36 4.27 9.27
C ILE A 68 -10.89 4.17 9.32
N VAL A 69 -11.47 4.37 10.51
CA VAL A 69 -12.93 4.36 10.71
C VAL A 69 -13.61 5.35 9.77
N ASP A 70 -13.07 6.56 9.70
CA ASP A 70 -13.65 7.62 8.86
C ASP A 70 -13.35 7.45 7.38
N ALA A 71 -12.22 6.85 7.02
CA ALA A 71 -11.97 6.44 5.64
C ALA A 71 -13.06 5.45 5.17
N SER A 72 -13.45 4.49 6.03
CA SER A 72 -14.55 3.55 5.71
C SER A 72 -15.88 4.28 5.52
N ALA A 73 -16.23 5.21 6.40
CA ALA A 73 -17.44 6.01 6.29
C ALA A 73 -17.49 6.85 5.00
N GLY A 74 -16.35 7.51 4.66
CA GLY A 74 -16.23 8.31 3.44
C GLY A 74 -16.39 7.51 2.16
N ILE A 75 -15.80 6.31 2.10
CA ILE A 75 -15.95 5.40 0.96
C ILE A 75 -17.39 4.87 0.85
N ALA A 76 -17.99 4.47 1.98
CA ALA A 76 -19.36 3.97 2.03
C ALA A 76 -20.38 5.00 1.51
N ALA A 77 -20.23 6.27 1.91
CA ALA A 77 -21.06 7.35 1.39
C ALA A 77 -20.84 7.58 -0.12
N THR A 78 -19.60 7.44 -0.59
CA THR A 78 -19.25 7.69 -2.00
C THR A 78 -19.79 6.60 -2.92
N TYR A 79 -19.62 5.31 -2.56
CA TYR A 79 -19.94 4.19 -3.45
C TYR A 79 -21.22 3.46 -3.12
N ARG A 80 -21.82 3.71 -1.95
CA ARG A 80 -22.97 2.96 -1.40
C ARG A 80 -22.71 1.45 -1.27
N ALA A 81 -21.48 1.13 -0.94
CA ALA A 81 -20.94 -0.21 -0.75
C ALA A 81 -20.28 -0.31 0.64
N PRO A 82 -21.07 -0.52 1.71
CA PRO A 82 -20.57 -0.40 3.08
C PRO A 82 -19.58 -1.49 3.49
N LEU A 83 -19.76 -2.74 3.06
CA LEU A 83 -18.80 -3.82 3.38
C LEU A 83 -17.49 -3.65 2.61
N THR A 84 -17.58 -3.29 1.34
CA THR A 84 -16.42 -2.92 0.51
C THR A 84 -15.61 -1.80 1.16
N ALA A 85 -16.30 -0.77 1.66
CA ALA A 85 -15.67 0.39 2.28
C ALA A 85 -14.89 0.03 3.55
N VAL A 86 -15.47 -0.82 4.40
CA VAL A 86 -14.79 -1.34 5.60
C VAL A 86 -13.56 -2.14 5.22
N ALA A 87 -13.72 -3.14 4.34
CA ALA A 87 -12.61 -3.98 3.91
C ALA A 87 -11.46 -3.14 3.33
N PHE A 88 -11.78 -2.19 2.44
CA PHE A 88 -10.76 -1.32 1.85
C PHE A 88 -10.02 -0.48 2.88
N ALA A 89 -10.73 0.15 3.81
CA ALA A 89 -10.11 0.97 4.84
C ALA A 89 -9.18 0.16 5.75
N LEU A 90 -9.55 -1.09 6.06
CA LEU A 90 -8.74 -1.99 6.90
C LEU A 90 -7.53 -2.59 6.17
N GLU A 91 -7.66 -2.91 4.87
CA GLU A 91 -6.60 -3.57 4.10
C GLU A 91 -5.60 -2.60 3.48
N ILE A 92 -6.05 -1.43 3.01
CA ILE A 92 -5.22 -0.51 2.21
C ILE A 92 -3.93 -0.02 2.90
N PRO A 93 -3.81 0.05 4.23
CA PRO A 93 -2.56 0.46 4.86
C PRO A 93 -1.39 -0.49 4.61
N TYR A 94 -1.65 -1.79 4.39
CA TYR A 94 -0.63 -2.83 4.35
C TYR A 94 -0.74 -3.74 3.13
N ILE A 95 0.37 -4.43 2.80
CA ILE A 95 0.40 -5.42 1.71
C ILE A 95 -0.05 -6.79 2.24
N TYR A 96 0.37 -7.17 3.47
CA TYR A 96 0.17 -8.50 4.06
C TYR A 96 -0.57 -8.49 5.39
N ASP A 97 -1.02 -7.33 5.87
CA ASP A 97 -1.66 -7.18 7.18
C ASP A 97 -2.97 -6.39 7.06
N VAL A 98 -3.80 -6.43 8.09
CA VAL A 98 -5.13 -5.82 8.12
C VAL A 98 -5.36 -5.15 9.49
N GLU A 99 -5.94 -3.94 9.51
CA GLU A 99 -6.24 -3.18 10.73
C GLU A 99 -7.52 -3.69 11.44
N VAL A 100 -7.50 -4.93 11.91
CA VAL A 100 -8.68 -5.62 12.46
C VAL A 100 -9.19 -4.99 13.76
N HIS A 101 -8.33 -4.32 14.53
CA HIS A 101 -8.67 -3.79 15.85
C HIS A 101 -9.72 -2.66 15.84
N VAL A 102 -10.01 -2.06 14.70
CA VAL A 102 -11.04 -1.02 14.51
C VAL A 102 -12.21 -1.51 13.65
N LEU A 103 -12.34 -2.83 13.46
CA LEU A 103 -13.36 -3.41 12.58
C LEU A 103 -14.80 -3.04 13.01
N ALA A 104 -15.10 -3.12 14.31
CA ALA A 104 -16.45 -2.85 14.80
C ALA A 104 -16.83 -1.38 14.62
N GLU A 105 -15.94 -0.48 14.93
CA GLU A 105 -16.13 0.97 14.76
C GLU A 105 -16.24 1.33 13.27
N ALA A 106 -15.43 0.72 12.41
CA ALA A 106 -15.47 0.93 10.98
C ALA A 106 -16.79 0.44 10.36
N LEU A 107 -17.31 -0.71 10.83
CA LEU A 107 -18.63 -1.22 10.41
C LEU A 107 -19.77 -0.26 10.79
N ILE A 108 -19.80 0.21 12.03
CA ILE A 108 -20.83 1.15 12.50
C ILE A 108 -20.76 2.45 11.69
N ALA A 109 -19.56 3.03 11.54
CA ALA A 109 -19.37 4.29 10.82
C ALA A 109 -19.75 4.16 9.34
N SER A 110 -19.34 3.07 8.70
CA SER A 110 -19.65 2.75 7.31
C SER A 110 -21.18 2.60 7.07
N LEU A 111 -21.86 1.79 7.90
CA LEU A 111 -23.30 1.56 7.77
C LEU A 111 -24.12 2.83 8.04
N VAL A 112 -23.76 3.61 9.05
CA VAL A 112 -24.42 4.90 9.34
C VAL A 112 -24.21 5.87 8.17
N SER A 113 -22.98 5.99 7.67
CA SER A 113 -22.66 6.88 6.55
C SER A 113 -23.39 6.46 5.27
N TYR A 114 -23.45 5.15 4.99
CA TYR A 114 -24.24 4.58 3.90
C TYR A 114 -25.72 4.93 4.05
N ALA A 115 -26.32 4.70 5.22
CA ALA A 115 -27.75 4.99 5.45
C ALA A 115 -28.08 6.46 5.24
N VAL A 116 -27.24 7.37 5.74
CA VAL A 116 -27.39 8.82 5.52
C VAL A 116 -27.25 9.17 4.04
N ALA A 117 -26.24 8.62 3.35
CA ALA A 117 -26.02 8.89 1.94
C ALA A 117 -27.20 8.41 1.07
N VAL A 118 -27.75 7.22 1.37
CA VAL A 118 -28.95 6.69 0.67
C VAL A 118 -30.18 7.55 0.95
N TYR A 119 -30.37 7.97 2.20
CA TYR A 119 -31.50 8.81 2.58
C TYR A 119 -31.48 10.18 1.89
N VAL A 120 -30.31 10.80 1.78
CA VAL A 120 -30.16 12.16 1.23
C VAL A 120 -30.03 12.17 -0.30
N LEU A 121 -29.30 11.22 -0.87
CA LEU A 121 -28.89 11.21 -2.29
C LEU A 121 -29.55 10.09 -3.11
N GLY A 122 -30.33 9.21 -2.47
CA GLY A 122 -30.92 8.05 -3.13
C GLY A 122 -30.01 6.82 -3.19
N PHE A 123 -30.61 5.68 -3.53
CA PHE A 123 -29.95 4.35 -3.48
C PHE A 123 -29.07 4.07 -4.70
N GLU A 124 -29.04 4.88 -5.74
CA GLU A 124 -28.30 4.55 -6.95
C GLU A 124 -26.81 4.31 -6.67
N PRO A 125 -26.31 3.07 -6.83
CA PRO A 125 -24.87 2.77 -6.70
C PRO A 125 -24.10 3.50 -7.80
N ARG A 126 -22.98 4.13 -7.46
CA ARG A 126 -22.21 4.92 -8.44
C ARG A 126 -21.59 4.09 -9.55
N VAL A 127 -21.16 2.88 -9.22
CA VAL A 127 -20.51 1.99 -10.19
C VAL A 127 -21.50 1.11 -10.93
N GLY A 128 -22.77 1.09 -10.49
CA GLY A 128 -23.82 0.23 -11.05
C GLY A 128 -23.89 -1.12 -10.32
N VAL A 129 -25.00 -1.83 -10.60
CA VAL A 129 -25.21 -3.21 -10.15
C VAL A 129 -25.58 -4.01 -11.38
N PHE A 130 -24.90 -5.10 -11.64
CA PHE A 130 -25.36 -6.04 -12.64
C PHE A 130 -26.68 -6.66 -12.18
N GLN A 131 -27.69 -6.59 -13.01
CA GLN A 131 -28.88 -7.42 -12.84
C GLN A 131 -28.54 -8.84 -13.34
N VAL A 132 -27.82 -9.59 -12.50
CA VAL A 132 -27.50 -10.98 -12.81
C VAL A 132 -28.65 -11.85 -12.35
N GLY A 133 -29.12 -12.73 -13.22
CA GLY A 133 -30.12 -13.73 -12.87
C GLY A 133 -29.60 -14.66 -11.77
N ILE A 134 -30.56 -15.27 -11.06
CA ILE A 134 -30.34 -16.18 -9.96
C ILE A 134 -29.21 -17.18 -10.25
N LEU A 135 -28.27 -17.31 -9.32
CA LEU A 135 -27.12 -18.24 -9.25
C LEU A 135 -27.21 -19.44 -10.19
N PRO A 136 -26.22 -19.73 -11.01
CA PRO A 136 -26.04 -21.07 -11.54
C PRO A 136 -25.82 -22.00 -10.34
N HIS A 137 -26.68 -23.00 -10.19
CA HIS A 137 -26.59 -24.00 -9.10
C HIS A 137 -25.28 -24.81 -9.14
N HIS A 138 -24.50 -24.72 -10.23
CA HIS A 138 -23.22 -25.38 -10.38
C HIS A 138 -22.22 -24.47 -11.11
N ILE A 139 -21.13 -24.09 -10.44
CA ILE A 139 -19.98 -23.47 -11.07
C ILE A 139 -19.27 -24.57 -11.88
N ALA A 140 -19.28 -24.45 -13.20
CA ALA A 140 -18.59 -25.40 -14.07
C ALA A 140 -17.06 -25.31 -13.86
N PHE A 141 -16.37 -26.44 -13.99
CA PHE A 141 -14.91 -26.48 -13.88
C PHE A 141 -14.22 -25.54 -14.88
N GLU A 142 -14.77 -25.41 -16.08
CA GLU A 142 -14.30 -24.45 -17.10
C GLU A 142 -14.33 -23.01 -16.60
N THR A 143 -15.37 -22.60 -15.85
CA THR A 143 -15.46 -21.27 -15.28
C THR A 143 -14.32 -20.98 -14.29
N LEU A 144 -13.89 -21.98 -13.51
CA LEU A 144 -12.73 -21.85 -12.62
C LEU A 144 -11.41 -21.69 -13.38
N LEU A 145 -11.26 -22.40 -14.52
CA LEU A 145 -10.09 -22.22 -15.40
C LEU A 145 -10.06 -20.81 -16.01
N HIS A 146 -11.20 -20.31 -16.47
CA HIS A 146 -11.31 -18.94 -16.97
C HIS A 146 -10.98 -17.91 -15.87
N ALA A 147 -11.42 -18.12 -14.64
CA ALA A 147 -11.10 -17.27 -13.50
C ALA A 147 -9.58 -17.18 -13.26
N ILE A 148 -8.87 -18.32 -13.28
CA ILE A 148 -7.41 -18.36 -13.16
C ILE A 148 -6.74 -17.61 -14.31
N LEU A 149 -7.16 -17.85 -15.55
CA LEU A 149 -6.59 -17.17 -16.72
C LEU A 149 -6.78 -15.66 -16.67
N ILE A 150 -7.96 -15.18 -16.28
CA ILE A 150 -8.21 -13.74 -16.08
C ILE A 150 -7.32 -13.21 -14.97
N GLY A 151 -7.11 -13.97 -13.90
CA GLY A 151 -6.20 -13.62 -12.80
C GLY A 151 -4.76 -13.42 -13.29
N VAL A 152 -4.26 -14.31 -14.14
CA VAL A 152 -2.93 -14.19 -14.77
C VAL A 152 -2.86 -12.95 -15.65
N ILE A 153 -3.86 -12.73 -16.52
CA ILE A 153 -3.91 -11.55 -17.41
C ILE A 153 -3.96 -10.27 -16.58
N SER A 154 -4.79 -10.24 -15.53
CA SER A 154 -4.90 -9.10 -14.59
C SER A 154 -3.57 -8.79 -13.92
N ALA A 155 -2.80 -9.81 -13.52
CA ALA A 155 -1.46 -9.63 -12.97
C ALA A 155 -0.51 -8.97 -13.98
N VAL A 156 -0.47 -9.45 -15.22
CA VAL A 156 0.37 -8.89 -16.29
C VAL A 156 0.01 -7.43 -16.57
N VAL A 157 -1.29 -7.12 -16.70
CA VAL A 157 -1.76 -5.75 -16.94
C VAL A 157 -1.40 -4.84 -15.75
N THR A 158 -1.52 -5.34 -14.52
CA THR A 158 -1.14 -4.59 -13.33
C THR A 158 0.36 -4.34 -13.25
N TYR A 159 1.21 -5.29 -13.64
CA TYR A 159 2.66 -5.05 -13.76
C TYR A 159 2.96 -3.91 -14.74
N PHE A 160 2.29 -3.89 -15.88
CA PHE A 160 2.43 -2.78 -16.82
C PHE A 160 1.96 -1.45 -16.24
N PHE A 161 0.85 -1.45 -15.48
CA PHE A 161 0.35 -0.26 -14.81
C PHE A 161 1.33 0.28 -13.76
N ILE A 162 1.83 -0.59 -12.88
CA ILE A 162 2.83 -0.22 -11.85
C ILE A 162 4.13 0.25 -12.51
N PHE A 163 4.60 -0.44 -13.56
CA PHE A 163 5.79 -0.04 -14.30
C PHE A 163 5.64 1.35 -14.91
N SER A 164 4.52 1.63 -15.58
CA SER A 164 4.22 2.93 -16.18
C SER A 164 4.23 4.04 -15.14
N LYS A 165 3.53 3.82 -14.01
CA LYS A 165 3.48 4.78 -12.91
C LYS A 165 4.86 5.04 -12.30
N ASN A 166 5.64 3.98 -12.03
CA ASN A 166 6.98 4.12 -11.42
C ASN A 166 7.97 4.84 -12.35
N THR A 167 7.89 4.59 -13.64
CA THR A 167 8.73 5.27 -14.64
C THR A 167 8.39 6.76 -14.71
N LEU A 168 7.11 7.08 -14.77
CA LEU A 168 6.64 8.47 -14.79
C LEU A 168 6.93 9.19 -13.47
N HIS A 169 6.88 8.50 -12.33
CA HIS A 169 7.30 9.03 -11.04
C HIS A 169 8.75 9.51 -11.04
N LYS A 170 9.68 8.67 -11.49
CA LYS A 170 11.10 9.05 -11.60
C LYS A 170 11.29 10.27 -12.49
N THR A 171 10.59 10.31 -13.61
CA THR A 171 10.63 11.44 -14.56
C THR A 171 10.10 12.71 -13.91
N SER A 172 8.92 12.66 -13.27
CA SER A 172 8.33 13.82 -12.62
C SER A 172 9.18 14.36 -11.48
N GLN A 173 9.76 13.48 -10.63
CA GLN A 173 10.67 13.89 -9.56
C GLN A 173 11.91 14.63 -10.12
N THR A 174 12.52 14.12 -11.19
CA THR A 174 13.63 14.80 -11.86
C THR A 174 13.22 16.18 -12.38
N MET A 175 11.99 16.32 -12.87
CA MET A 175 11.47 17.62 -13.32
C MET A 175 11.18 18.57 -12.15
N TYR A 176 10.63 18.09 -11.04
CA TYR A 176 10.38 18.88 -9.82
C TYR A 176 11.67 19.47 -9.24
N ASP A 177 12.77 18.71 -9.28
CA ASP A 177 14.07 19.11 -8.77
C ASP A 177 14.87 19.98 -9.77
N SER A 178 14.33 20.25 -10.94
CA SER A 178 14.98 20.98 -12.02
C SER A 178 14.30 22.31 -12.34
N LYS A 179 14.90 23.07 -13.28
CA LYS A 179 14.29 24.28 -13.87
C LYS A 179 13.02 24.00 -14.68
N TYR A 180 12.68 22.75 -14.94
CA TYR A 180 11.54 22.32 -15.77
C TYR A 180 10.27 22.05 -14.97
N LYS A 181 10.23 22.35 -13.66
CA LYS A 181 9.07 22.15 -12.79
C LYS A 181 7.78 22.77 -13.32
N ASP A 182 7.88 23.94 -13.96
CA ASP A 182 6.71 24.68 -14.50
C ASP A 182 6.12 24.02 -15.76
N LEU A 183 6.82 23.04 -16.37
CA LEU A 183 6.30 22.24 -17.48
C LEU A 183 5.43 21.05 -17.02
N ILE A 184 5.42 20.71 -15.73
CA ILE A 184 4.69 19.57 -15.20
C ILE A 184 3.19 19.63 -15.53
N PRO A 185 2.47 20.75 -15.28
CA PRO A 185 1.05 20.85 -15.67
C PRO A 185 0.84 20.78 -17.18
N ILE A 186 1.81 21.26 -17.97
CA ILE A 186 1.74 21.22 -19.44
C ILE A 186 1.80 19.76 -19.95
N VAL A 187 2.63 18.92 -19.36
CA VAL A 187 2.69 17.48 -19.69
C VAL A 187 1.34 16.82 -19.43
N LEU A 188 0.73 17.09 -18.29
CA LEU A 188 -0.61 16.58 -17.97
C LEU A 188 -1.65 17.07 -19.00
N PHE A 189 -1.66 18.36 -19.31
CA PHE A 189 -2.59 18.94 -20.28
C PHE A 189 -2.44 18.32 -21.68
N ILE A 190 -1.22 18.19 -22.18
CA ILE A 190 -0.94 17.55 -23.50
C ILE A 190 -1.42 16.10 -23.47
N SER A 191 -1.20 15.37 -22.39
CA SER A 191 -1.64 13.98 -22.25
C SER A 191 -3.17 13.84 -22.30
N ILE A 192 -3.89 14.75 -21.66
CA ILE A 192 -5.36 14.81 -21.72
C ILE A 192 -5.84 15.09 -23.15
N VAL A 193 -5.24 16.08 -23.82
CA VAL A 193 -5.59 16.43 -25.21
C VAL A 193 -5.33 15.26 -26.15
N LEU A 194 -4.16 14.62 -26.05
CA LEU A 194 -3.83 13.46 -26.86
C LEU A 194 -4.83 12.31 -26.64
N THR A 195 -5.17 12.05 -25.38
CA THR A 195 -6.14 11.02 -25.02
C THR A 195 -7.53 11.33 -25.58
N TYR A 196 -7.94 12.59 -25.54
CA TYR A 196 -9.22 13.02 -26.13
C TYR A 196 -9.35 12.67 -27.62
N TYR A 197 -8.29 12.84 -28.40
CA TYR A 197 -8.32 12.54 -29.84
C TYR A 197 -8.20 11.05 -30.16
N VAL A 198 -7.53 10.25 -29.31
CA VAL A 198 -7.27 8.81 -29.61
C VAL A 198 -8.28 7.90 -28.93
N SER A 199 -8.61 8.17 -27.66
CA SER A 199 -9.47 7.31 -26.83
C SER A 199 -10.24 8.17 -25.82
N PRO A 200 -11.26 8.92 -26.25
CA PRO A 200 -12.00 9.85 -25.37
C PRO A 200 -12.62 9.16 -24.15
N ASN A 201 -13.00 7.88 -24.29
CA ASN A 201 -13.56 7.06 -23.22
C ASN A 201 -12.54 6.75 -22.08
N ALA A 202 -11.24 7.03 -22.26
CA ALA A 202 -10.23 6.93 -21.22
C ALA A 202 -10.15 8.16 -20.29
N LEU A 203 -10.79 9.27 -20.67
CA LEU A 203 -10.80 10.51 -19.90
C LEU A 203 -11.61 10.38 -18.61
N GLY A 204 -11.30 11.26 -17.65
CA GLY A 204 -12.01 11.37 -16.38
C GLY A 204 -11.97 10.08 -15.53
N SER A 205 -12.91 9.93 -14.63
CA SER A 205 -12.99 8.74 -13.75
C SER A 205 -13.36 7.46 -14.51
N GLY A 206 -14.24 7.55 -15.51
CA GLY A 206 -14.80 6.41 -16.27
C GLY A 206 -16.05 5.79 -15.62
N GLU A 207 -16.60 6.42 -14.56
CA GLU A 207 -17.80 5.87 -13.86
C GLU A 207 -19.00 5.70 -14.78
N GLU A 208 -19.22 6.60 -15.73
CA GLU A 208 -20.35 6.54 -16.66
C GLU A 208 -20.25 5.30 -17.56
N ILE A 209 -19.09 5.06 -18.17
CA ILE A 209 -18.86 3.90 -19.04
C ILE A 209 -18.92 2.60 -18.24
N LEU A 210 -18.46 2.59 -17.00
CA LEU A 210 -18.63 1.44 -16.11
C LEU A 210 -20.11 1.17 -15.86
N ARG A 211 -20.90 2.19 -15.53
CA ARG A 211 -22.34 2.05 -15.32
C ARG A 211 -23.04 1.51 -16.57
N GLU A 212 -22.72 2.02 -17.76
CA GLU A 212 -23.25 1.50 -19.02
C GLU A 212 -22.83 0.04 -19.25
N THR A 213 -21.57 -0.32 -18.88
CA THR A 213 -21.07 -1.70 -19.00
C THR A 213 -21.88 -2.65 -18.10
N PHE A 214 -22.22 -2.22 -16.89
CA PHE A 214 -23.09 -2.97 -15.99
C PHE A 214 -24.53 -3.09 -16.49
N MET A 215 -24.97 -2.21 -17.39
CA MET A 215 -26.26 -2.28 -18.09
C MET A 215 -26.21 -3.10 -19.41
N GLY A 216 -25.08 -3.74 -19.73
CA GLY A 216 -24.90 -4.52 -20.94
C GLY A 216 -24.45 -3.70 -22.15
N GLU A 217 -24.03 -2.46 -21.94
CA GLU A 217 -23.58 -1.52 -22.98
C GLU A 217 -22.11 -1.17 -22.81
N GLY A 218 -21.72 0.09 -22.92
CA GLY A 218 -20.38 0.60 -22.63
C GLY A 218 -19.25 -0.24 -23.23
N LEU A 219 -18.36 -0.77 -22.41
CA LEU A 219 -17.21 -1.60 -22.85
C LEU A 219 -17.62 -2.85 -23.62
N LEU A 220 -18.83 -3.38 -23.41
CA LEU A 220 -19.30 -4.58 -24.07
C LEU A 220 -19.66 -4.34 -25.54
N LYS A 221 -19.92 -3.11 -25.96
CA LYS A 221 -20.16 -2.75 -27.37
C LYS A 221 -18.88 -2.45 -28.14
N GLU A 222 -17.78 -2.17 -27.46
CA GLU A 222 -16.49 -1.83 -28.07
C GLU A 222 -15.87 -3.03 -28.80
N THR A 223 -15.04 -2.77 -29.82
CA THR A 223 -14.26 -3.82 -30.50
C THR A 223 -13.04 -4.22 -29.66
N ILE A 224 -12.44 -5.38 -29.94
CA ILE A 224 -11.21 -5.83 -29.24
C ILE A 224 -10.09 -4.78 -29.38
N MET A 225 -9.92 -4.22 -30.59
CA MET A 225 -8.88 -3.22 -30.83
C MET A 225 -9.15 -1.91 -30.06
N SER A 226 -10.41 -1.46 -30.02
CA SER A 226 -10.83 -0.28 -29.27
C SER A 226 -10.58 -0.47 -27.77
N LEU A 227 -10.93 -1.64 -27.22
CA LEU A 227 -10.68 -1.98 -25.81
C LEU A 227 -9.19 -2.02 -25.47
N LEU A 228 -8.33 -2.55 -26.36
CA LEU A 228 -6.88 -2.54 -26.14
C LEU A 228 -6.32 -1.13 -26.11
N ILE A 229 -6.70 -0.28 -27.04
CA ILE A 229 -6.30 1.13 -27.08
C ILE A 229 -6.80 1.85 -25.83
N LEU A 230 -8.08 1.66 -25.49
CA LEU A 230 -8.70 2.25 -24.30
C LEU A 230 -7.96 1.87 -23.02
N MET A 231 -7.63 0.58 -22.83
CA MET A 231 -6.88 0.10 -21.67
C MET A 231 -5.50 0.75 -21.56
N ILE A 232 -4.75 0.81 -22.66
CA ILE A 232 -3.42 1.42 -22.68
C ILE A 232 -3.50 2.91 -22.35
N PHE A 233 -4.41 3.65 -22.98
CA PHE A 233 -4.58 5.08 -22.73
C PHE A 233 -5.09 5.35 -21.31
N LYS A 234 -5.98 4.50 -20.77
CA LYS A 234 -6.42 4.62 -19.37
C LYS A 234 -5.28 4.44 -18.38
N ILE A 235 -4.43 3.43 -18.59
CA ILE A 235 -3.24 3.17 -17.75
C ILE A 235 -2.27 4.35 -17.82
N LEU A 236 -1.94 4.81 -19.03
CA LEU A 236 -0.98 5.92 -19.21
C LEU A 236 -1.51 7.23 -18.64
N LEU A 237 -2.76 7.60 -18.97
CA LEU A 237 -3.35 8.84 -18.48
C LEU A 237 -3.50 8.84 -16.96
N THR A 238 -3.92 7.70 -16.35
CA THR A 238 -3.97 7.58 -14.89
C THR A 238 -2.59 7.80 -14.28
N SER A 239 -1.56 7.16 -14.84
CA SER A 239 -0.18 7.28 -14.35
C SER A 239 0.34 8.72 -14.49
N VAL A 240 0.11 9.37 -15.64
CA VAL A 240 0.47 10.79 -15.84
C VAL A 240 -0.30 11.69 -14.88
N THR A 241 -1.61 11.50 -14.74
CA THR A 241 -2.43 12.34 -13.85
C THR A 241 -1.89 12.32 -12.43
N PHE A 242 -1.54 11.14 -11.88
CA PHE A 242 -1.00 11.02 -10.52
C PHE A 242 0.38 11.64 -10.36
N GLU A 243 1.25 11.52 -11.35
CA GLU A 243 2.65 11.90 -11.21
C GLU A 243 2.92 13.36 -11.66
N PHE A 244 2.04 13.94 -12.45
CA PHE A 244 2.20 15.30 -13.01
C PHE A 244 1.20 16.32 -12.45
N GLY A 245 0.84 16.16 -11.18
CA GLY A 245 0.15 17.21 -10.41
C GLY A 245 -1.36 17.08 -10.31
N GLY A 246 -1.97 16.04 -10.87
CA GLY A 246 -3.40 15.75 -10.64
C GLY A 246 -3.65 15.18 -9.24
N ALA A 247 -4.86 15.40 -8.74
CA ALA A 247 -5.30 14.87 -7.46
C ALA A 247 -6.56 14.02 -7.60
N GLY A 248 -6.63 12.92 -6.86
CA GLY A 248 -7.78 12.01 -6.84
C GLY A 248 -7.41 10.63 -6.32
N GLY A 249 -8.29 9.66 -6.51
CA GLY A 249 -8.11 8.27 -6.11
C GLY A 249 -7.77 7.35 -7.28
N ILE A 250 -7.19 6.20 -6.98
CA ILE A 250 -6.80 5.18 -7.97
C ILE A 250 -7.81 4.02 -8.03
N PHE A 251 -8.81 4.03 -7.15
CA PHE A 251 -9.81 2.97 -6.98
C PHE A 251 -10.61 2.78 -8.29
N ILE A 252 -11.33 3.81 -8.75
CA ILE A 252 -12.11 3.73 -9.99
C ILE A 252 -11.26 3.46 -11.24
N PRO A 253 -10.12 4.12 -11.47
CA PRO A 253 -9.25 3.74 -12.57
C PRO A 253 -8.83 2.26 -12.55
N SER A 254 -8.56 1.67 -11.39
CA SER A 254 -8.23 0.24 -11.27
C SER A 254 -9.42 -0.65 -11.64
N ILE A 255 -10.63 -0.30 -11.21
CA ILE A 255 -11.89 -0.98 -11.58
C ILE A 255 -12.10 -0.89 -13.10
N PHE A 256 -11.92 0.29 -13.68
CA PHE A 256 -12.10 0.50 -15.12
C PHE A 256 -11.13 -0.34 -15.96
N ILE A 257 -9.84 -0.35 -15.60
CA ILE A 257 -8.84 -1.18 -16.28
C ILE A 257 -9.21 -2.66 -16.14
N GLY A 258 -9.65 -3.09 -14.95
CA GLY A 258 -10.10 -4.45 -14.70
C GLY A 258 -11.34 -4.82 -15.51
N ALA A 259 -12.33 -3.95 -15.58
CA ALA A 259 -13.53 -4.14 -16.42
C ALA A 259 -13.15 -4.30 -17.91
N THR A 260 -12.18 -3.50 -18.37
CA THR A 260 -11.69 -3.59 -19.75
C THR A 260 -10.97 -4.93 -20.02
N VAL A 261 -10.17 -5.43 -19.05
CA VAL A 261 -9.56 -6.77 -19.11
C VAL A 261 -10.62 -7.85 -19.23
N GLY A 262 -11.65 -7.82 -18.37
CA GLY A 262 -12.74 -8.78 -18.41
C GLY A 262 -13.57 -8.72 -19.69
N ALA A 263 -13.86 -7.52 -20.19
CA ALA A 263 -14.56 -7.32 -21.46
C ALA A 263 -13.76 -7.84 -22.67
N LEU A 264 -12.44 -7.58 -22.70
CA LEU A 264 -11.53 -8.13 -23.70
C LEU A 264 -11.54 -9.66 -23.69
N TYR A 265 -11.43 -10.25 -22.52
CA TYR A 265 -11.44 -11.69 -22.35
C TYR A 265 -12.76 -12.31 -22.81
N ALA A 266 -13.90 -11.75 -22.36
CA ALA A 266 -15.23 -12.22 -22.76
C ALA A 266 -15.43 -12.20 -24.27
N LYS A 267 -14.99 -11.12 -24.93
CA LYS A 267 -15.05 -11.03 -26.41
C LYS A 267 -14.12 -12.03 -27.11
N ALA A 268 -12.93 -12.24 -26.58
CA ALA A 268 -11.94 -13.15 -27.18
C ALA A 268 -12.43 -14.61 -27.17
N ILE A 269 -13.18 -15.02 -26.16
CA ILE A 269 -13.76 -16.37 -26.05
C ILE A 269 -15.18 -16.47 -26.63
N GLY A 270 -15.78 -15.35 -27.09
CA GLY A 270 -17.17 -15.33 -27.57
C GLY A 270 -18.19 -15.63 -26.46
N ALA A 271 -17.98 -15.14 -25.24
CA ALA A 271 -18.83 -15.42 -24.09
C ALA A 271 -20.28 -14.93 -24.32
N THR A 272 -21.25 -15.78 -24.00
CA THR A 272 -22.68 -15.44 -24.04
C THR A 272 -23.11 -14.56 -22.87
N ASP A 273 -22.47 -14.72 -21.71
CA ASP A 273 -22.64 -13.87 -20.53
C ASP A 273 -21.29 -13.22 -20.17
N PRO A 274 -21.04 -11.98 -20.64
CA PRO A 274 -19.80 -11.28 -20.38
C PRO A 274 -19.69 -10.71 -18.98
N ALA A 275 -20.78 -10.58 -18.23
CA ALA A 275 -20.82 -9.91 -16.92
C ALA A 275 -19.86 -10.57 -15.92
N LEU A 276 -19.87 -11.90 -15.82
CA LEU A 276 -19.00 -12.67 -14.94
C LEU A 276 -17.50 -12.38 -15.20
N TYR A 277 -17.11 -12.29 -16.46
CA TYR A 277 -15.71 -12.05 -16.84
C TYR A 277 -15.29 -10.60 -16.59
N VAL A 278 -16.20 -9.63 -16.82
CA VAL A 278 -15.98 -8.22 -16.48
C VAL A 278 -15.72 -8.06 -14.99
N VAL A 279 -16.56 -8.66 -14.15
CA VAL A 279 -16.42 -8.59 -12.69
C VAL A 279 -15.16 -9.32 -12.21
N SER A 280 -14.84 -10.46 -12.80
CA SER A 280 -13.58 -11.17 -12.53
C SER A 280 -12.36 -10.31 -12.88
N GLY A 281 -12.37 -9.64 -14.03
CA GLY A 281 -11.31 -8.72 -14.41
C GLY A 281 -11.17 -7.53 -13.45
N ILE A 282 -12.30 -6.95 -13.02
CA ILE A 282 -12.33 -5.90 -11.98
C ILE A 282 -11.64 -6.40 -10.72
N ALA A 283 -12.07 -7.55 -10.18
CA ALA A 283 -11.52 -8.12 -8.96
C ALA A 283 -10.01 -8.39 -9.09
N GLY A 284 -9.57 -8.96 -10.23
CA GLY A 284 -8.17 -9.28 -10.49
C GLY A 284 -7.26 -8.06 -10.52
N VAL A 285 -7.56 -7.07 -11.35
CA VAL A 285 -6.71 -5.85 -11.47
C VAL A 285 -6.76 -5.02 -10.20
N PHE A 286 -7.94 -4.89 -9.60
CA PHE A 286 -8.12 -4.11 -8.38
C PHE A 286 -7.25 -4.65 -7.23
N VAL A 287 -7.30 -5.96 -6.98
CA VAL A 287 -6.48 -6.61 -5.94
C VAL A 287 -5.00 -6.54 -6.25
N ALA A 288 -4.62 -6.85 -7.50
CA ALA A 288 -3.22 -6.83 -7.91
C ALA A 288 -2.59 -5.45 -7.71
N ALA A 289 -3.33 -4.37 -7.99
CA ALA A 289 -2.87 -3.00 -7.84
C ALA A 289 -2.85 -2.53 -6.37
N ASN A 290 -3.94 -2.76 -5.61
CA ASN A 290 -4.17 -2.16 -4.30
C ASN A 290 -3.81 -3.08 -3.12
N LYS A 291 -3.64 -4.38 -3.34
CA LYS A 291 -3.39 -5.41 -2.30
C LYS A 291 -4.53 -5.58 -1.29
N THR A 292 -5.76 -5.39 -1.74
CA THR A 292 -6.97 -5.42 -0.91
C THR A 292 -7.87 -6.56 -1.35
N LEU A 293 -7.61 -7.78 -0.85
CA LEU A 293 -8.27 -9.01 -1.30
C LEU A 293 -9.75 -9.07 -0.87
N LEU A 294 -10.02 -8.83 0.41
CA LEU A 294 -11.39 -8.85 0.94
C LEU A 294 -12.24 -7.75 0.29
N THR A 295 -11.65 -6.60 0.01
CA THR A 295 -12.32 -5.49 -0.68
C THR A 295 -12.88 -5.94 -2.04
N ALA A 296 -12.08 -6.65 -2.85
CA ALA A 296 -12.54 -7.11 -4.16
C ALA A 296 -13.69 -8.12 -4.05
N VAL A 297 -13.62 -9.01 -3.06
CA VAL A 297 -14.68 -9.98 -2.80
C VAL A 297 -15.96 -9.28 -2.38
N PHE A 298 -15.91 -8.37 -1.41
CA PHE A 298 -17.09 -7.63 -0.96
C PHE A 298 -17.61 -6.68 -2.05
N PHE A 299 -16.74 -6.02 -2.81
CA PHE A 299 -17.16 -5.20 -3.94
C PHE A 299 -17.97 -6.02 -4.95
N THR A 300 -17.49 -7.23 -5.26
CA THR A 300 -18.22 -8.12 -6.18
C THR A 300 -19.55 -8.56 -5.58
N MET A 301 -19.58 -8.94 -4.30
CA MET A 301 -20.82 -9.33 -3.61
C MET A 301 -21.85 -8.21 -3.60
N GLU A 302 -21.45 -6.98 -3.31
CA GLU A 302 -22.33 -5.81 -3.24
C GLU A 302 -22.76 -5.30 -4.62
N SER A 303 -21.93 -5.53 -5.68
CA SER A 303 -22.21 -5.05 -7.03
C SER A 303 -22.94 -6.07 -7.91
N VAL A 304 -22.74 -7.38 -7.72
CA VAL A 304 -23.23 -8.41 -8.66
C VAL A 304 -23.96 -9.54 -7.94
N GLY A 305 -23.50 -9.90 -6.75
CA GLY A 305 -24.09 -10.98 -5.96
C GLY A 305 -23.08 -12.01 -5.47
N PHE A 306 -23.56 -12.94 -4.66
CA PHE A 306 -22.69 -13.91 -3.97
C PHE A 306 -22.05 -14.95 -4.90
N GLY A 307 -22.80 -15.39 -5.93
CA GLY A 307 -22.32 -16.46 -6.82
C GLY A 307 -21.12 -16.07 -7.65
N GLU A 308 -21.20 -14.91 -8.25
CA GLU A 308 -20.13 -14.32 -9.06
C GLU A 308 -18.91 -13.94 -8.21
N ALA A 309 -19.15 -13.58 -6.95
CA ALA A 309 -18.08 -13.27 -6.01
C ALA A 309 -17.18 -14.47 -5.71
N VAL A 310 -17.67 -15.70 -5.76
CA VAL A 310 -16.84 -16.91 -5.60
C VAL A 310 -15.85 -17.04 -6.74
N VAL A 311 -16.30 -16.83 -7.99
CA VAL A 311 -15.45 -16.88 -9.18
C VAL A 311 -14.47 -15.71 -9.20
N ALA A 312 -14.94 -14.51 -8.89
CA ALA A 312 -14.11 -13.32 -8.77
C ALA A 312 -13.05 -13.42 -7.66
N ALA A 313 -13.37 -14.10 -6.55
CA ALA A 313 -12.42 -14.36 -5.46
C ALA A 313 -11.25 -15.25 -5.92
N LEU A 314 -11.51 -16.26 -6.77
CA LEU A 314 -10.44 -17.09 -7.34
C LEU A 314 -9.54 -16.27 -8.29
N THR A 315 -10.15 -15.42 -9.14
CA THR A 315 -9.41 -14.49 -10.01
C THR A 315 -8.56 -13.52 -9.19
N ALA A 316 -9.15 -12.91 -8.17
CA ALA A 316 -8.50 -11.98 -7.25
C ALA A 316 -7.31 -12.65 -6.52
N SER A 317 -7.52 -13.84 -5.98
CA SER A 317 -6.47 -14.60 -5.28
C SER A 317 -5.31 -14.95 -6.21
N THR A 318 -5.62 -15.39 -7.45
CA THR A 318 -4.59 -15.69 -8.46
C THR A 318 -3.77 -14.44 -8.80
N ALA A 319 -4.43 -13.31 -9.07
CA ALA A 319 -3.76 -12.05 -9.38
C ALA A 319 -2.94 -11.52 -8.19
N TYR A 320 -3.47 -11.64 -6.96
CA TYR A 320 -2.78 -11.26 -5.73
C TYR A 320 -1.46 -12.03 -5.56
N LEU A 321 -1.52 -13.36 -5.65
CA LEU A 321 -0.36 -14.23 -5.48
C LEU A 321 0.73 -13.96 -6.53
N LEU A 322 0.34 -13.73 -7.77
CA LEU A 322 1.29 -13.42 -8.85
C LEU A 322 1.93 -12.03 -8.71
N THR A 323 1.31 -11.11 -7.98
CA THR A 323 1.82 -9.73 -7.80
C THR A 323 2.20 -9.41 -6.36
N ILE A 324 2.42 -10.41 -5.52
CA ILE A 324 2.49 -10.30 -4.05
C ILE A 324 3.41 -9.19 -3.52
N THR A 325 4.55 -8.95 -4.17
CA THR A 325 5.53 -7.95 -3.74
C THR A 325 5.33 -6.57 -4.38
N GLN A 326 4.37 -6.41 -5.28
CA GLN A 326 4.18 -5.19 -6.05
C GLN A 326 2.88 -4.50 -5.64
N THR A 327 2.94 -3.19 -5.44
CA THR A 327 1.77 -2.35 -5.18
C THR A 327 1.89 -1.04 -5.94
N ILE A 328 0.75 -0.45 -6.28
CA ILE A 328 0.69 0.86 -6.93
C ILE A 328 0.90 2.02 -5.93
N HIS A 329 0.84 1.73 -4.63
CA HIS A 329 0.92 2.73 -3.57
C HIS A 329 2.31 2.80 -2.95
N TYR A 330 3.04 3.89 -3.14
CA TYR A 330 4.41 4.08 -2.61
C TYR A 330 4.53 4.01 -1.09
N ASN A 331 3.46 4.35 -0.35
CA ASN A 331 3.48 4.40 1.11
C ASN A 331 2.66 3.26 1.75
N GLN A 332 2.34 2.21 1.00
CA GLN A 332 1.74 1.00 1.55
C GLN A 332 2.86 0.17 2.17
N LEU A 333 2.76 -0.10 3.46
CA LEU A 333 3.78 -0.87 4.17
C LEU A 333 3.53 -2.38 4.01
N PRO A 334 4.57 -3.22 4.10
CA PRO A 334 4.38 -4.67 4.08
C PRO A 334 3.45 -5.15 5.21
N GLU A 335 3.74 -4.72 6.44
CA GLU A 335 3.04 -5.13 7.67
C GLU A 335 2.90 -3.96 8.63
N ARG A 336 2.13 -4.14 9.68
CA ARG A 336 2.03 -3.17 10.77
C ARG A 336 3.40 -2.93 11.39
N ILE A 337 3.76 -1.67 11.47
CA ILE A 337 4.97 -1.28 12.18
C ILE A 337 4.71 -1.32 13.68
N GLY A 338 5.55 -2.06 14.41
CA GLY A 338 5.52 -2.08 15.87
C GLY A 338 5.74 -0.69 16.48
N PHE A 339 5.42 -0.55 17.78
CA PHE A 339 5.52 0.71 18.50
C PHE A 339 6.89 1.40 18.34
N GLU A 340 7.97 0.64 18.39
CA GLU A 340 9.34 1.17 18.28
C GLU A 340 9.61 1.86 16.92
N LYS A 341 9.19 1.26 15.82
CA LYS A 341 9.33 1.85 14.48
C LYS A 341 8.42 3.06 14.31
N SER A 342 7.21 2.99 14.85
CA SER A 342 6.26 4.09 14.83
C SER A 342 6.80 5.30 15.61
N LEU A 343 7.36 5.08 16.81
CA LEU A 343 7.99 6.12 17.61
C LEU A 343 9.18 6.76 16.89
N MET A 344 10.06 5.94 16.32
CA MET A 344 11.21 6.41 15.52
C MET A 344 10.77 7.35 14.40
N LEU A 345 9.77 6.96 13.62
CA LEU A 345 9.26 7.77 12.50
C LEU A 345 8.65 9.09 12.96
N SER A 346 7.93 9.07 14.08
CA SER A 346 7.30 10.27 14.61
C SER A 346 8.32 11.28 15.09
N LEU A 347 9.32 10.83 15.85
CA LEU A 347 10.40 11.69 16.31
C LEU A 347 11.23 12.21 15.14
N TYR A 348 11.50 11.36 14.12
CA TYR A 348 12.20 11.77 12.92
C TYR A 348 11.46 12.88 12.17
N ASN A 349 10.15 12.73 11.94
CA ASN A 349 9.34 13.74 11.28
C ASN A 349 9.23 15.04 12.09
N GLU A 350 9.10 14.94 13.41
CA GLU A 350 9.07 16.11 14.29
C GLU A 350 10.40 16.87 14.26
N ALA A 351 11.52 16.16 14.24
CA ALA A 351 12.83 16.78 14.08
C ALA A 351 12.95 17.56 12.76
N LEU A 352 12.47 16.97 11.66
CA LEU A 352 12.46 17.65 10.35
C LEU A 352 11.54 18.89 10.37
N ARG A 353 10.35 18.82 10.97
CA ARG A 353 9.45 19.98 11.15
C ARG A 353 10.11 21.09 11.94
N MET A 354 10.93 20.75 12.90
CA MET A 354 11.75 21.69 13.69
C MET A 354 13.02 22.16 12.95
N ASN A 355 13.21 21.83 11.68
CA ASN A 355 14.44 22.10 10.91
C ASN A 355 15.71 21.54 11.59
N ILE A 356 15.64 20.35 12.16
CA ILE A 356 16.80 19.60 12.66
C ILE A 356 17.19 18.57 11.56
N ARG A 357 18.36 18.72 11.01
CA ARG A 357 18.87 17.90 9.88
C ARG A 357 19.31 16.50 10.31
N VAL A 358 18.41 15.74 10.96
CA VAL A 358 18.69 14.33 11.35
C VAL A 358 18.77 13.41 10.14
N ASP A 359 18.18 13.77 9.02
CA ASP A 359 18.16 13.05 7.75
C ASP A 359 19.57 12.80 7.18
N LYS A 360 20.49 13.75 7.40
CA LYS A 360 21.87 13.72 6.91
C LYS A 360 22.89 13.22 7.95
N GLU A 361 22.44 12.84 9.12
CA GLU A 361 23.34 12.36 10.17
C GLU A 361 23.82 10.94 9.85
N GLU A 362 25.12 10.74 9.86
CA GLU A 362 25.74 9.45 9.60
C GLU A 362 25.59 8.49 10.78
N LEU A 363 25.39 7.21 10.47
CA LEU A 363 25.29 6.16 11.49
C LEU A 363 26.55 6.08 12.37
N ARG A 364 27.71 6.50 11.86
CA ARG A 364 28.96 6.60 12.64
C ARG A 364 28.78 7.37 13.94
N ASN A 365 28.03 8.45 13.92
CA ASN A 365 27.83 9.36 15.03
C ASN A 365 26.79 8.89 16.06
N ILE A 366 26.02 7.86 15.73
CA ILE A 366 24.99 7.33 16.64
C ILE A 366 25.64 6.38 17.64
N LYS A 367 25.43 6.65 18.92
CA LYS A 367 25.78 5.70 19.99
C LYS A 367 24.86 4.49 19.91
N ALA A 368 25.41 3.35 19.60
CA ALA A 368 24.70 2.11 19.41
C ALA A 368 25.40 0.96 20.14
N ILE A 369 24.77 -0.20 20.21
CA ILE A 369 25.30 -1.36 20.91
C ILE A 369 26.45 -1.94 20.08
N PRO A 370 27.69 -1.95 20.59
CA PRO A 370 28.81 -2.55 19.87
C PRO A 370 28.66 -4.07 19.80
N VAL A 371 29.02 -4.66 18.66
CA VAL A 371 29.04 -6.10 18.50
C VAL A 371 30.21 -6.68 19.29
N LYS A 372 29.89 -7.49 20.30
CA LYS A 372 30.91 -8.11 21.15
C LYS A 372 31.07 -9.60 20.89
N ILE A 373 29.98 -10.27 20.56
CA ILE A 373 29.93 -11.72 20.36
C ILE A 373 29.27 -11.96 19.00
N VAL A 374 29.95 -12.74 18.16
CA VAL A 374 29.42 -13.19 16.88
C VAL A 374 29.28 -14.72 16.90
N ALA A 375 28.34 -15.25 16.14
CA ALA A 375 28.22 -16.66 15.85
C ALA A 375 28.96 -16.99 14.55
N LYS A 376 29.65 -18.10 14.47
CA LYS A 376 30.29 -18.55 13.22
C LYS A 376 29.31 -19.40 12.42
N VAL A 377 29.27 -19.22 11.11
CA VAL A 377 28.34 -19.92 10.22
C VAL A 377 28.48 -21.45 10.31
N ASN A 378 29.71 -21.95 10.49
CA ASN A 378 30.03 -23.38 10.58
C ASN A 378 30.01 -23.95 12.00
N GLU A 379 29.82 -23.12 13.03
CA GLU A 379 29.74 -23.51 14.44
C GLU A 379 28.44 -24.30 14.70
N SER A 380 28.49 -25.36 15.51
CA SER A 380 27.28 -26.04 15.93
C SER A 380 26.48 -25.23 16.96
N ILE A 381 25.16 -25.42 17.01
CA ILE A 381 24.29 -24.73 17.99
C ILE A 381 24.78 -25.02 19.43
N GLU A 382 25.22 -26.26 19.73
CA GLU A 382 25.72 -26.65 21.04
C GLU A 382 27.02 -25.92 21.40
N GLU A 383 27.98 -25.86 20.49
CA GLU A 383 29.23 -25.10 20.69
C GLU A 383 28.96 -23.63 20.94
N PHE A 384 28.06 -23.04 20.15
CA PHE A 384 27.65 -21.66 20.30
C PHE A 384 26.99 -21.40 21.68
N PHE A 385 26.06 -22.25 22.11
CA PHE A 385 25.44 -22.13 23.43
C PHE A 385 26.46 -22.22 24.56
N ASN A 386 27.37 -23.19 24.49
CA ASN A 386 28.40 -23.35 25.50
C ASN A 386 29.32 -22.12 25.59
N ARG A 387 29.61 -21.47 24.47
CA ARG A 387 30.39 -20.24 24.40
C ARG A 387 29.65 -19.04 24.98
N VAL A 388 28.38 -18.84 24.62
CA VAL A 388 27.54 -17.75 25.14
C VAL A 388 27.33 -17.88 26.65
N LEU A 389 27.10 -19.10 27.16
CA LEU A 389 26.92 -19.36 28.61
C LEU A 389 28.17 -19.04 29.41
N LYS A 390 29.36 -19.32 28.88
CA LYS A 390 30.66 -18.99 29.55
C LYS A 390 30.85 -17.48 29.68
N GLU A 391 30.41 -16.68 28.70
CA GLU A 391 30.58 -15.23 28.70
C GLU A 391 29.58 -14.50 29.62
N ARG A 392 28.57 -15.19 30.17
CA ARG A 392 27.54 -14.66 31.08
C ARG A 392 26.80 -13.38 30.57
N LYS A 393 26.85 -13.11 29.26
CA LYS A 393 26.16 -11.99 28.63
C LYS A 393 25.29 -12.54 27.51
N MET A 394 24.01 -12.64 27.78
CA MET A 394 23.04 -13.06 26.78
C MET A 394 22.51 -11.86 26.03
N HIS A 395 22.46 -11.97 24.71
CA HIS A 395 21.80 -11.06 23.82
C HIS A 395 20.67 -11.80 23.09
N ARG A 396 19.62 -11.08 22.71
CA ARG A 396 18.52 -11.67 21.93
C ARG A 396 18.93 -12.01 20.50
N ILE A 397 19.82 -11.20 19.93
CA ILE A 397 20.26 -11.31 18.53
C ILE A 397 21.77 -11.46 18.53
N TYR A 398 22.26 -12.44 17.75
CA TYR A 398 23.70 -12.62 17.48
C TYR A 398 23.95 -12.55 15.98
N ILE A 399 25.00 -11.84 15.59
CA ILE A 399 25.40 -11.71 14.20
C ILE A 399 26.16 -12.94 13.78
N VAL A 400 25.82 -13.48 12.63
CA VAL A 400 26.50 -14.62 12.01
C VAL A 400 27.54 -14.12 11.02
N VAL A 401 28.76 -14.62 11.18
CA VAL A 401 29.87 -14.26 10.31
C VAL A 401 30.48 -15.51 9.66
N ASP A 402 31.14 -15.30 8.53
CA ASP A 402 31.98 -16.31 7.89
C ASP A 402 33.34 -16.48 8.62
N ASP A 403 34.19 -17.33 8.05
CA ASP A 403 35.52 -17.58 8.61
C ASP A 403 36.48 -16.37 8.49
N GLU A 404 36.18 -15.42 7.60
CA GLU A 404 36.92 -14.14 7.44
C GLU A 404 36.38 -13.06 8.37
N GLY A 405 35.28 -13.30 9.08
CA GLY A 405 34.61 -12.36 9.98
C GLY A 405 33.62 -11.42 9.29
N LYS A 406 33.26 -11.66 8.00
CA LYS A 406 32.28 -10.90 7.28
C LYS A 406 30.86 -11.27 7.69
N THR A 407 29.98 -10.32 7.76
CA THR A 407 28.59 -10.50 8.14
C THR A 407 27.82 -11.27 7.06
N LEU A 408 27.20 -12.39 7.44
CA LEU A 408 26.30 -13.20 6.59
C LEU A 408 24.84 -13.00 6.94
N GLY A 409 24.54 -12.86 8.24
CA GLY A 409 23.18 -12.81 8.74
C GLY A 409 23.10 -12.59 10.24
N TYR A 410 21.99 -12.96 10.81
CA TYR A 410 21.78 -12.98 12.26
C TYR A 410 20.94 -14.17 12.67
N ILE A 411 21.01 -14.51 13.97
CA ILE A 411 20.16 -15.51 14.61
C ILE A 411 19.45 -14.89 15.81
N ASN A 412 18.22 -15.33 16.02
CA ASN A 412 17.47 -15.04 17.23
C ASN A 412 17.78 -16.13 18.26
N PHE A 413 18.42 -15.74 19.35
CA PHE A 413 18.83 -16.70 20.40
C PHE A 413 17.65 -17.42 21.07
N GLU A 414 16.54 -16.71 21.23
CA GLU A 414 15.32 -17.30 21.82
C GLU A 414 14.74 -18.39 20.92
N GLU A 415 14.79 -18.21 19.59
CA GLU A 415 14.33 -19.23 18.63
C GLU A 415 15.22 -20.46 18.64
N LEU A 416 16.54 -20.30 18.77
CA LEU A 416 17.45 -21.44 18.91
C LEU A 416 17.19 -22.23 20.20
N LEU A 417 16.82 -21.56 21.29
CA LEU A 417 16.50 -22.22 22.57
C LEU A 417 15.23 -23.07 22.50
N LEU A 418 14.31 -22.75 21.59
CA LEU A 418 13.07 -23.48 21.36
C LEU A 418 13.26 -24.73 20.48
N LEU A 419 14.44 -24.90 19.85
CA LEU A 419 14.72 -26.07 19.04
C LEU A 419 14.82 -27.34 19.89
N PRO A 420 14.25 -28.47 19.43
CA PRO A 420 14.48 -29.76 20.07
C PRO A 420 15.98 -30.11 20.14
N ARG A 421 16.42 -30.72 21.23
CA ARG A 421 17.85 -31.07 21.47
C ARG A 421 18.50 -31.84 20.33
N MET A 422 17.74 -32.62 19.57
CA MET A 422 18.25 -33.38 18.41
C MET A 422 18.88 -32.46 17.32
N TYR A 423 18.51 -31.16 17.28
CA TYR A 423 19.06 -30.19 16.33
C TYR A 423 20.30 -29.43 16.84
N PHE A 424 20.74 -29.65 18.07
CA PHE A 424 21.88 -28.93 18.66
C PHE A 424 23.21 -29.21 17.97
N GLY A 425 23.33 -30.34 17.26
CA GLY A 425 24.45 -30.66 16.40
C GLY A 425 24.43 -30.00 15.02
N ALA A 426 23.31 -29.28 14.65
CA ALA A 426 23.19 -28.60 13.38
C ALA A 426 24.03 -27.29 13.37
N LYS A 427 24.39 -26.84 12.20
CA LYS A 427 25.18 -25.61 12.03
C LYS A 427 24.31 -24.37 12.25
N ILE A 428 24.91 -23.32 12.81
CA ILE A 428 24.27 -22.00 12.96
C ILE A 428 23.81 -21.46 11.60
N GLY A 429 24.58 -21.70 10.53
CA GLY A 429 24.24 -21.27 9.17
C GLY A 429 22.89 -21.80 8.64
N ASP A 430 22.45 -22.97 9.13
CA ASP A 430 21.18 -23.58 8.70
C ASP A 430 19.95 -22.86 9.28
N TYR A 431 20.14 -22.09 10.36
CA TYR A 431 19.09 -21.37 11.09
C TYR A 431 19.23 -19.83 11.04
N MET A 432 20.25 -19.34 10.34
CA MET A 432 20.44 -17.89 10.25
C MET A 432 19.41 -17.24 9.33
N LEU A 433 19.00 -16.04 9.72
CA LEU A 433 18.21 -15.15 8.91
C LEU A 433 19.15 -14.20 8.16
N LYS A 434 18.84 -13.93 6.89
CA LYS A 434 19.61 -12.97 6.09
C LYS A 434 19.49 -11.58 6.71
N ALA A 435 20.61 -10.89 6.90
CA ALA A 435 20.61 -9.53 7.45
C ALA A 435 20.76 -8.50 6.34
N GLU A 436 19.98 -7.43 6.45
CA GLU A 436 20.27 -6.20 5.74
C GLU A 436 21.35 -5.42 6.51
N THR A 437 22.38 -5.01 5.81
CA THR A 437 23.53 -4.30 6.39
C THR A 437 23.60 -2.87 5.89
N LEU A 438 24.12 -1.98 6.73
CA LEU A 438 24.41 -0.59 6.41
C LEU A 438 25.88 -0.30 6.73
N ASN A 439 26.48 0.62 5.99
CA ASN A 439 27.82 1.11 6.27
C ASN A 439 27.78 2.24 7.32
N LEU A 440 28.91 2.49 7.98
CA LEU A 440 29.07 3.60 8.92
C LEU A 440 28.75 4.98 8.33
N ASN A 441 28.92 5.14 7.01
CA ASN A 441 28.63 6.37 6.28
C ASN A 441 27.17 6.52 5.86
N ASN A 442 26.36 5.48 5.96
CA ASN A 442 24.92 5.59 5.73
C ASN A 442 24.28 6.50 6.78
N THR A 443 23.17 7.12 6.40
CA THR A 443 22.48 8.11 7.23
C THR A 443 21.36 7.51 8.08
N VAL A 444 20.86 8.29 9.02
CA VAL A 444 19.64 7.98 9.78
C VAL A 444 18.46 7.78 8.84
N LYS A 445 18.40 8.52 7.73
CA LYS A 445 17.37 8.36 6.70
C LYS A 445 17.43 6.97 6.07
N ASP A 446 18.63 6.53 5.67
CA ASP A 446 18.82 5.20 5.05
C ASP A 446 18.38 4.08 6.00
N ALA A 447 18.74 4.19 7.28
CA ALA A 447 18.33 3.24 8.29
C ALA A 447 16.80 3.25 8.51
N GLY A 448 16.18 4.43 8.55
CA GLY A 448 14.74 4.60 8.67
C GLY A 448 13.98 3.95 7.50
N GLU A 449 14.45 4.19 6.26
CA GLU A 449 13.85 3.60 5.07
C GLU A 449 13.98 2.06 5.07
N LEU A 450 15.10 1.53 5.54
CA LEU A 450 15.33 0.10 5.60
C LEU A 450 14.44 -0.56 6.67
N PHE A 451 14.26 0.07 7.84
CA PHE A 451 13.32 -0.40 8.85
C PHE A 451 11.87 -0.44 8.38
N LEU A 452 11.48 0.44 7.46
CA LEU A 452 10.13 0.44 6.88
C LEU A 452 9.93 -0.67 5.83
N LYS A 453 10.99 -0.98 5.08
CA LYS A 453 10.93 -1.97 3.99
C LYS A 453 11.09 -3.41 4.48
N THR A 454 11.64 -3.60 5.69
CA THR A 454 11.97 -4.93 6.22
C THR A 454 11.27 -5.17 7.56
N PRO A 455 10.89 -6.42 7.89
CA PRO A 455 10.31 -6.75 9.19
C PRO A 455 11.35 -6.69 10.32
N THR A 456 12.62 -6.46 10.02
CA THR A 456 13.69 -6.46 11.01
C THR A 456 13.51 -5.39 12.09
N THR A 457 13.87 -5.74 13.31
CA THR A 457 13.94 -4.83 14.48
C THR A 457 15.36 -4.37 14.79
N CYS A 458 16.35 -4.89 14.05
CA CYS A 458 17.76 -4.57 14.26
C CYS A 458 18.49 -4.58 12.92
N LEU A 459 19.25 -3.51 12.64
CA LEU A 459 20.14 -3.40 11.49
C LEU A 459 21.58 -3.56 11.93
N ILE A 460 22.36 -4.25 11.12
CA ILE A 460 23.78 -4.46 11.36
C ILE A 460 24.55 -3.39 10.60
N VAL A 461 25.35 -2.60 11.32
CA VAL A 461 26.26 -1.63 10.73
C VAL A 461 27.62 -2.26 10.59
N VAL A 462 28.14 -2.28 9.37
CA VAL A 462 29.42 -2.90 9.01
C VAL A 462 30.45 -1.84 8.61
N ASP A 463 31.73 -2.23 8.66
CA ASP A 463 32.80 -1.45 8.09
C ASP A 463 32.97 -1.72 6.57
N ASP A 464 33.97 -1.10 5.95
CA ASP A 464 34.28 -1.26 4.51
C ASP A 464 34.73 -2.68 4.14
N THR A 465 35.07 -3.52 5.13
CA THR A 465 35.43 -4.92 4.95
C THR A 465 34.26 -5.89 5.23
N LEU A 466 33.04 -5.35 5.40
CA LEU A 466 31.80 -6.05 5.77
C LEU A 466 31.83 -6.71 7.15
N LYS A 467 32.75 -6.33 8.03
CA LYS A 467 32.79 -6.80 9.41
C LYS A 467 31.79 -6.02 10.26
N PRO A 468 31.06 -6.69 11.17
CA PRO A 468 30.07 -6.04 11.98
C PRO A 468 30.71 -5.15 13.06
N VAL A 469 30.30 -3.88 13.12
CA VAL A 469 30.81 -2.88 14.07
C VAL A 469 29.84 -2.68 15.22
N LYS A 470 28.56 -2.45 14.88
CA LYS A 470 27.51 -2.18 15.87
C LYS A 470 26.15 -2.56 15.30
N THR A 471 25.16 -2.65 16.19
CA THR A 471 23.75 -2.84 15.83
C THR A 471 22.95 -1.59 16.15
N VAL A 472 22.03 -1.24 15.25
CA VAL A 472 21.12 -0.11 15.39
C VAL A 472 19.69 -0.63 15.38
N SER A 473 18.89 -0.21 16.35
CA SER A 473 17.45 -0.51 16.43
C SER A 473 16.62 0.77 16.23
N PRO A 474 15.32 0.66 15.99
CA PRO A 474 14.44 1.83 15.95
C PRO A 474 14.50 2.66 17.23
N ILE A 475 14.64 2.02 18.41
CA ILE A 475 14.81 2.71 19.70
C ILE A 475 16.12 3.50 19.72
N THR A 476 17.21 2.92 19.24
CA THR A 476 18.52 3.61 19.19
C THR A 476 18.44 4.91 18.38
N ILE A 477 17.74 4.87 17.24
CA ILE A 477 17.51 6.07 16.42
C ILE A 477 16.57 7.04 17.14
N SER A 478 15.49 6.53 17.75
CA SER A 478 14.55 7.34 18.51
C SER A 478 15.24 8.15 19.61
N ASP A 479 16.06 7.50 20.40
CA ASP A 479 16.81 8.15 21.49
C ASP A 479 17.74 9.24 20.95
N TYR A 480 18.45 8.95 19.87
CA TYR A 480 19.31 9.93 19.24
C TYR A 480 18.54 11.16 18.76
N VAL A 481 17.44 10.94 18.02
CA VAL A 481 16.61 12.02 17.49
C VAL A 481 15.95 12.81 18.60
N PHE A 482 15.44 12.13 19.64
CA PHE A 482 14.86 12.77 20.83
C PHE A 482 15.85 13.71 21.52
N MET A 483 17.09 13.26 21.72
CA MET A 483 18.13 14.08 22.32
C MET A 483 18.44 15.35 21.48
N ARG A 484 18.40 15.23 20.15
CA ARG A 484 18.59 16.37 19.23
C ARG A 484 17.42 17.37 19.32
N ILE A 485 16.19 16.88 19.45
CA ILE A 485 14.99 17.71 19.67
C ILE A 485 15.11 18.44 21.01
N MET A 486 15.39 17.71 22.09
CA MET A 486 15.53 18.28 23.43
C MET A 486 16.61 19.36 23.50
N LYS A 487 17.79 19.10 22.91
CA LYS A 487 18.86 20.09 22.84
C LYS A 487 18.37 21.38 22.17
N LYS A 488 17.70 21.30 21.01
CA LYS A 488 17.18 22.48 20.31
C LYS A 488 16.11 23.24 21.10
N LEU A 489 15.29 22.54 21.88
CA LEU A 489 14.30 23.18 22.76
C LEU A 489 14.96 23.90 23.96
N TYR A 490 16.04 23.32 24.49
CA TYR A 490 16.79 23.92 25.60
C TYR A 490 17.63 25.13 25.15
N ASP A 491 18.26 25.05 23.98
CA ASP A 491 19.10 26.14 23.42
C ASP A 491 18.25 27.37 22.99
N LYS A 492 16.90 27.24 22.98
CA LYS A 492 15.96 28.35 22.72
C LYS A 492 15.46 29.06 23.99
N LYS A 493 15.79 28.57 25.17
CA LYS A 493 15.56 29.21 26.47
C LYS A 493 16.80 29.98 26.93
#